data_486c300593afdaafd38ff224e03905ba
#
_entry.id   486c300593afdaafd38ff224e03905ba
#
_cell.length_a   1.000
_cell.length_b   1.000
_cell.length_c   1.000
_cell.angle_alpha   90.00
_cell.angle_beta   90.00
_cell.angle_gamma   90.00
#
_symmetry.space_group_name_H-M   'P 1'
#
loop_
_entity.id
_entity.type
_entity.pdbx_description
1 polymer ?
#
loop_
_entity_poly.entity_id
_entity_poly.type
_entity_poly.pdbx_seq_one_letter_code
_entity_poly.pdbx_strand_id
1 'polypeptide(L)'
;MIDAHSAFLLASAFVSVVALVLLIAVFKLNPFITLLLTALALALVTGMPPSAIVRSYEAGVGGALGHIVIVVSLGTMLGKMMAESGGADQIAFTLIRLFGEKNIPWAMVLIGIIVGLPAFFEVGFVLLVPIAFTVARRTVTSLILVGLPMVAGLSVVHGLVPPHPAALMAVTIFKADVGRTIFYALLVGLPTAVIAGPLYAKLIAPHIHLSIDSGVAAQFVDHSDNAEEQSLPSFALTLFTILLPVVLMLIGSWANTISPSGSPLNEALHFIGNDDIALFIGVLFSFITLGVMRGFSRHTILKFSQDCLAPTAAITLLVGAGAGFGRILMDSGVSNAIVQVALRSHVPLLLLAWLLASLLRLATGSATVAMSTAAGIVAPVALQGSVLVRPELLAIATGAGSLIFSHVNDGGFWLVKEYFGMSIAETIKTWSICETIISVVALLFTIALSLVV
;
A
#
# COMPACT_ATOMS: atom_id res chain seq x y z
N MET A 1 -22.41 29.54 11.90
CA MET A 1 -21.35 29.47 12.91
C MET A 1 -21.27 28.03 13.39
N ILE A 2 -20.07 27.53 13.63
CA ILE A 2 -19.85 26.24 14.29
C ILE A 2 -20.28 26.44 15.74
N ASP A 3 -21.09 25.56 16.31
CA ASP A 3 -21.44 25.65 17.71
C ASP A 3 -20.22 25.41 18.62
N ALA A 4 -20.29 25.89 19.87
CA ALA A 4 -19.16 25.80 20.82
C ALA A 4 -18.77 24.34 21.12
N HIS A 5 -19.73 23.42 21.12
CA HIS A 5 -19.50 22.01 21.36
C HIS A 5 -18.75 21.36 20.18
N SER A 6 -19.21 21.58 18.95
CA SER A 6 -18.50 21.12 17.74
C SER A 6 -17.10 21.69 17.62
N ALA A 7 -16.91 22.99 17.96
CA ALA A 7 -15.58 23.61 17.99
C ALA A 7 -14.65 22.94 19.02
N PHE A 8 -15.17 22.60 20.20
CA PHE A 8 -14.42 21.88 21.24
C PHE A 8 -14.03 20.47 20.78
N LEU A 9 -14.95 19.71 20.15
CA LEU A 9 -14.67 18.38 19.62
C LEU A 9 -13.58 18.42 18.53
N LEU A 10 -13.67 19.38 17.62
CA LEU A 10 -12.66 19.57 16.56
C LEU A 10 -11.30 19.98 17.11
N ALA A 11 -11.26 20.86 18.09
CA ALA A 11 -10.01 21.26 18.77
C ALA A 11 -9.39 20.05 19.49
N SER A 12 -10.20 19.23 20.17
CA SER A 12 -9.75 18.02 20.87
C SER A 12 -9.18 17.01 19.90
N ALA A 13 -9.84 16.79 18.74
CA ALA A 13 -9.33 15.93 17.69
C ALA A 13 -8.02 16.44 17.10
N PHE A 14 -7.94 17.73 16.80
CA PHE A 14 -6.71 18.36 16.29
C PHE A 14 -5.54 18.19 17.29
N VAL A 15 -5.76 18.48 18.57
CA VAL A 15 -4.75 18.29 19.63
C VAL A 15 -4.34 16.82 19.73
N SER A 16 -5.27 15.87 19.62
CA SER A 16 -4.97 14.43 19.64
C SER A 16 -4.09 14.02 18.45
N VAL A 17 -4.37 14.53 17.24
CA VAL A 17 -3.55 14.26 16.06
C VAL A 17 -2.16 14.88 16.21
N VAL A 18 -2.07 16.14 16.70
CA VAL A 18 -0.78 16.77 16.96
C VAL A 18 0.01 16.02 18.03
N ALA A 19 -0.65 15.58 19.10
CA ALA A 19 -0.03 14.78 20.15
C ALA A 19 0.49 13.43 19.60
N LEU A 20 -0.33 12.71 18.79
CA LEU A 20 0.06 11.47 18.10
C LEU A 20 1.34 11.69 17.29
N VAL A 21 1.37 12.75 16.49
CA VAL A 21 2.53 13.14 15.69
C VAL A 21 3.76 13.38 16.54
N LEU A 22 3.65 14.22 17.57
CA LEU A 22 4.77 14.57 18.45
C LEU A 22 5.29 13.34 19.20
N LEU A 23 4.40 12.50 19.71
CA LEU A 23 4.77 11.27 20.43
C LEU A 23 5.53 10.28 19.54
N ILE A 24 5.13 10.14 18.27
CA ILE A 24 5.85 9.26 17.34
C ILE A 24 7.14 9.91 16.81
N ALA A 25 7.05 11.15 16.29
CA ALA A 25 8.15 11.76 15.54
C ALA A 25 9.25 12.31 16.46
N VAL A 26 8.88 12.95 17.58
CA VAL A 26 9.81 13.62 18.50
C VAL A 26 10.19 12.68 19.66
N PHE A 27 9.18 12.14 20.36
CA PHE A 27 9.41 11.27 21.52
C PHE A 27 9.75 9.83 21.15
N LYS A 28 9.66 9.43 19.85
CA LYS A 28 10.00 8.11 19.34
C LYS A 28 9.23 6.97 20.03
N LEU A 29 8.04 7.24 20.51
CA LEU A 29 7.18 6.21 21.09
C LEU A 29 6.67 5.25 20.01
N ASN A 30 6.44 4.01 20.43
CA ASN A 30 5.88 2.99 19.53
C ASN A 30 4.52 3.43 18.99
N PRO A 31 4.28 3.40 17.66
CA PRO A 31 3.04 3.88 17.03
C PRO A 31 1.77 3.20 17.56
N PHE A 32 1.81 1.89 17.86
CA PHE A 32 0.68 1.18 18.42
C PHE A 32 0.27 1.74 19.80
N ILE A 33 1.25 1.93 20.70
CA ILE A 33 1.01 2.51 22.02
C ILE A 33 0.52 3.95 21.89
N THR A 34 1.07 4.71 20.97
CA THR A 34 0.71 6.11 20.74
C THR A 34 -0.73 6.25 20.25
N LEU A 35 -1.14 5.41 19.30
CA LEU A 35 -2.52 5.37 18.81
C LEU A 35 -3.51 5.03 19.93
N LEU A 36 -3.20 4.02 20.75
CA LEU A 36 -4.02 3.66 21.90
C LEU A 36 -4.09 4.82 22.91
N LEU A 37 -2.95 5.38 23.30
CA LEU A 37 -2.88 6.48 24.28
C LEU A 37 -3.67 7.71 23.82
N THR A 38 -3.49 8.14 22.58
CA THR A 38 -4.18 9.31 22.03
C THR A 38 -5.68 9.06 21.83
N ALA A 39 -6.08 7.83 21.47
CA ALA A 39 -7.48 7.42 21.41
C ALA A 39 -8.16 7.51 22.79
N LEU A 40 -7.53 6.94 23.82
CA LEU A 40 -8.05 6.98 25.19
C LEU A 40 -8.11 8.40 25.75
N ALA A 41 -7.06 9.20 25.53
CA ALA A 41 -7.05 10.60 25.94
C ALA A 41 -8.16 11.40 25.27
N LEU A 42 -8.36 11.24 23.95
CA LEU A 42 -9.44 11.89 23.21
C LEU A 42 -10.81 11.49 23.77
N ALA A 43 -11.05 10.19 23.99
CA ALA A 43 -12.31 9.69 24.52
C ALA A 43 -12.65 10.29 25.89
N LEU A 44 -11.66 10.39 26.79
CA LEU A 44 -11.84 11.00 28.12
C LEU A 44 -12.11 12.51 28.01
N VAL A 45 -11.35 13.24 27.19
CA VAL A 45 -11.51 14.68 27.01
C VAL A 45 -12.87 15.03 26.40
N THR A 46 -13.36 14.22 25.47
CA THR A 46 -14.69 14.41 24.85
C THR A 46 -15.84 13.94 25.72
N GLY A 47 -15.58 13.41 26.93
CA GLY A 47 -16.60 13.03 27.91
C GLY A 47 -17.25 11.67 27.65
N MET A 48 -16.61 10.77 26.92
CA MET A 48 -17.10 9.39 26.75
C MET A 48 -17.12 8.65 28.11
N PRO A 49 -18.19 7.88 28.42
CA PRO A 49 -18.20 7.07 29.62
C PRO A 49 -17.07 6.04 29.63
N PRO A 50 -16.30 5.88 30.73
CA PRO A 50 -15.18 4.93 30.78
C PRO A 50 -15.55 3.50 30.35
N SER A 51 -16.77 3.05 30.69
CA SER A 51 -17.28 1.74 30.26
C SER A 51 -17.52 1.61 28.77
N ALA A 52 -17.74 2.71 28.06
CA ALA A 52 -17.93 2.73 26.61
C ALA A 52 -16.59 2.84 25.86
N ILE A 53 -15.57 3.48 26.45
CA ILE A 53 -14.28 3.74 25.78
C ILE A 53 -13.62 2.42 25.34
N VAL A 54 -13.46 1.48 26.27
CA VAL A 54 -12.82 0.19 25.99
C VAL A 54 -13.59 -0.59 24.93
N ARG A 55 -14.91 -0.69 25.06
CA ARG A 55 -15.77 -1.38 24.07
C ARG A 55 -15.68 -0.75 22.69
N SER A 56 -15.67 0.58 22.62
CA SER A 56 -15.58 1.31 21.36
C SER A 56 -14.23 1.04 20.68
N TYR A 57 -13.13 1.12 21.43
CA TYR A 57 -11.79 0.84 20.89
C TYR A 57 -11.68 -0.61 20.42
N GLU A 58 -12.09 -1.58 21.25
CA GLU A 58 -12.08 -3.01 20.91
C GLU A 58 -12.96 -3.33 19.69
N ALA A 59 -14.13 -2.70 19.57
CA ALA A 59 -15.00 -2.86 18.41
C ALA A 59 -14.33 -2.34 17.12
N GLY A 60 -13.59 -1.22 17.20
CA GLY A 60 -12.82 -0.69 16.09
C GLY A 60 -11.68 -1.62 15.68
N VAL A 61 -10.88 -2.06 16.66
CA VAL A 61 -9.78 -3.01 16.45
C VAL A 61 -10.30 -4.34 15.88
N GLY A 62 -11.29 -4.96 16.53
CA GLY A 62 -11.82 -6.27 16.13
C GLY A 62 -12.50 -6.25 14.77
N GLY A 63 -13.24 -5.18 14.45
CA GLY A 63 -13.89 -5.01 13.16
C GLY A 63 -12.90 -4.91 12.01
N ALA A 64 -11.75 -4.27 12.21
CA ALA A 64 -10.70 -4.19 11.20
C ALA A 64 -9.88 -5.47 11.13
N LEU A 65 -9.44 -6.01 12.27
CA LEU A 65 -8.55 -7.16 12.31
C LEU A 65 -9.19 -8.43 11.77
N GLY A 66 -10.48 -8.64 11.97
CA GLY A 66 -11.18 -9.86 11.53
C GLY A 66 -10.95 -10.19 10.04
N HIS A 67 -10.93 -9.16 9.20
CA HIS A 67 -10.70 -9.29 7.78
C HIS A 67 -9.22 -9.13 7.39
N ILE A 68 -8.58 -8.07 7.88
CA ILE A 68 -7.22 -7.70 7.47
C ILE A 68 -6.17 -8.78 7.80
N VAL A 69 -6.32 -9.48 8.94
CA VAL A 69 -5.39 -10.57 9.32
C VAL A 69 -5.32 -11.64 8.22
N ILE A 70 -6.47 -12.04 7.67
CA ILE A 70 -6.55 -13.07 6.63
C ILE A 70 -5.84 -12.59 5.37
N VAL A 71 -6.22 -11.42 4.88
CA VAL A 71 -5.69 -10.86 3.63
C VAL A 71 -4.18 -10.62 3.70
N VAL A 72 -3.71 -9.98 4.79
CA VAL A 72 -2.29 -9.67 4.97
C VAL A 72 -1.47 -10.95 5.08
N SER A 73 -1.94 -11.96 5.82
CA SER A 73 -1.26 -13.25 5.93
C SER A 73 -1.18 -13.97 4.59
N LEU A 74 -2.28 -14.05 3.86
CA LEU A 74 -2.32 -14.72 2.55
C LEU A 74 -1.49 -13.97 1.51
N GLY A 75 -1.56 -12.64 1.47
CA GLY A 75 -0.77 -11.82 0.57
C GLY A 75 0.74 -11.98 0.79
N THR A 76 1.18 -11.97 2.06
CA THR A 76 2.60 -12.21 2.37
C THR A 76 3.07 -13.62 2.08
N MET A 77 2.22 -14.63 2.26
CA MET A 77 2.55 -16.01 1.85
C MET A 77 2.74 -16.11 0.33
N LEU A 78 1.86 -15.50 -0.46
CA LEU A 78 1.98 -15.46 -1.91
C LEU A 78 3.26 -14.73 -2.35
N GLY A 79 3.56 -13.57 -1.74
CA GLY A 79 4.79 -12.82 -1.98
C GLY A 79 6.05 -13.62 -1.62
N LYS A 80 6.05 -14.34 -0.49
CA LYS A 80 7.17 -15.19 -0.07
C LYS A 80 7.37 -16.36 -1.04
N MET A 81 6.29 -17.02 -1.47
CA MET A 81 6.39 -18.09 -2.48
C MET A 81 6.96 -17.60 -3.80
N MET A 82 6.57 -16.42 -4.26
CA MET A 82 7.13 -15.79 -5.45
C MET A 82 8.63 -15.50 -5.30
N ALA A 83 9.05 -14.99 -4.13
CA ALA A 83 10.44 -14.69 -3.82
C ALA A 83 11.30 -15.96 -3.87
N GLU A 84 10.96 -16.94 -3.05
CA GLU A 84 11.77 -18.15 -2.83
C GLU A 84 11.79 -19.09 -4.03
N SER A 85 10.79 -19.02 -4.92
CA SER A 85 10.73 -19.84 -6.13
C SER A 85 11.58 -19.31 -7.29
N GLY A 86 12.14 -18.10 -7.20
CA GLY A 86 12.74 -17.39 -8.34
C GLY A 86 11.71 -16.78 -9.29
N GLY A 87 10.44 -16.70 -8.87
CA GLY A 87 9.35 -16.16 -9.71
C GLY A 87 9.55 -14.68 -10.02
N ALA A 88 10.05 -13.89 -9.08
CA ALA A 88 10.35 -12.48 -9.29
C ALA A 88 11.50 -12.28 -10.28
N ASP A 89 12.55 -13.10 -10.18
CA ASP A 89 13.68 -13.08 -11.13
C ASP A 89 13.21 -13.41 -12.54
N GLN A 90 12.36 -14.43 -12.69
CA GLN A 90 11.79 -14.82 -13.98
C GLN A 90 10.98 -13.69 -14.63
N ILE A 91 10.14 -13.00 -13.85
CA ILE A 91 9.39 -11.84 -14.35
C ILE A 91 10.35 -10.75 -14.80
N ALA A 92 11.32 -10.40 -13.96
CA ALA A 92 12.27 -9.35 -14.24
C ALA A 92 13.08 -9.63 -15.50
N PHE A 93 13.73 -10.80 -15.60
CA PHE A 93 14.55 -11.16 -16.77
C PHE A 93 13.73 -11.24 -18.06
N THR A 94 12.50 -11.76 -18.00
CA THR A 94 11.66 -11.83 -19.19
C THR A 94 11.23 -10.46 -19.67
N LEU A 95 10.81 -9.56 -18.77
CA LEU A 95 10.40 -8.22 -19.13
C LEU A 95 11.57 -7.38 -19.65
N ILE A 96 12.75 -7.46 -19.02
CA ILE A 96 13.95 -6.77 -19.51
C ILE A 96 14.31 -7.23 -20.92
N ARG A 97 14.25 -8.54 -21.19
CA ARG A 97 14.51 -9.09 -22.53
C ARG A 97 13.47 -8.64 -23.56
N LEU A 98 12.18 -8.55 -23.18
CA LEU A 98 11.10 -8.09 -24.05
C LEU A 98 11.21 -6.62 -24.41
N PHE A 99 11.52 -5.77 -23.45
CA PHE A 99 11.61 -4.33 -23.65
C PHE A 99 12.93 -3.90 -24.32
N GLY A 100 13.98 -4.70 -24.13
CA GLY A 100 15.34 -4.39 -24.60
C GLY A 100 16.03 -3.29 -23.78
N GLU A 101 17.35 -3.16 -23.96
CA GLU A 101 18.19 -2.29 -23.14
C GLU A 101 17.81 -0.80 -23.19
N LYS A 102 17.29 -0.32 -24.34
CA LYS A 102 16.87 1.08 -24.49
C LYS A 102 15.64 1.46 -23.66
N ASN A 103 14.85 0.46 -23.27
CA ASN A 103 13.56 0.64 -22.58
C ASN A 103 13.59 0.10 -21.15
N ILE A 104 14.77 -0.08 -20.56
CA ILE A 104 14.93 -0.56 -19.17
C ILE A 104 14.05 0.18 -18.17
N PRO A 105 13.96 1.53 -18.15
CA PRO A 105 13.08 2.22 -17.19
C PRO A 105 11.62 1.80 -17.27
N TRP A 106 11.13 1.46 -18.48
CA TRP A 106 9.77 0.99 -18.70
C TRP A 106 9.57 -0.46 -18.23
N ALA A 107 10.57 -1.31 -18.46
CA ALA A 107 10.55 -2.67 -17.92
C ALA A 107 10.56 -2.65 -16.40
N MET A 108 11.41 -1.81 -15.78
CA MET A 108 11.57 -1.75 -14.34
C MET A 108 10.33 -1.24 -13.60
N VAL A 109 9.61 -0.25 -14.15
CA VAL A 109 8.34 0.19 -13.54
C VAL A 109 7.28 -0.92 -13.59
N LEU A 110 7.22 -1.66 -14.72
CA LEU A 110 6.28 -2.77 -14.85
C LEU A 110 6.64 -3.94 -13.91
N ILE A 111 7.94 -4.25 -13.78
CA ILE A 111 8.45 -5.23 -12.81
C ILE A 111 8.03 -4.83 -11.39
N GLY A 112 8.25 -3.57 -11.00
CA GLY A 112 7.84 -3.03 -9.71
C GLY A 112 6.34 -3.18 -9.45
N ILE A 113 5.50 -2.89 -10.46
CA ILE A 113 4.04 -3.06 -10.36
C ILE A 113 3.69 -4.54 -10.15
N ILE A 114 4.17 -5.44 -11.01
CA ILE A 114 3.78 -6.87 -10.97
C ILE A 114 4.27 -7.53 -9.68
N VAL A 115 5.53 -7.29 -9.31
CA VAL A 115 6.12 -7.87 -8.10
C VAL A 115 5.53 -7.25 -6.83
N GLY A 116 5.15 -5.98 -6.88
CA GLY A 116 4.51 -5.27 -5.78
C GLY A 116 3.07 -5.72 -5.47
N LEU A 117 2.34 -6.31 -6.43
CA LEU A 117 0.96 -6.73 -6.21
C LEU A 117 0.78 -7.67 -5.00
N PRO A 118 1.56 -8.75 -4.85
CA PRO A 118 1.46 -9.66 -3.71
C PRO A 118 2.41 -9.32 -2.56
N ALA A 119 3.37 -8.41 -2.75
CA ALA A 119 4.46 -8.16 -1.81
C ALA A 119 4.32 -6.79 -1.14
N PHE A 120 4.65 -6.70 0.16
CA PHE A 120 4.88 -5.41 0.80
C PHE A 120 6.00 -4.64 0.12
N PHE A 121 5.95 -3.31 0.17
CA PHE A 121 6.95 -2.45 -0.44
C PHE A 121 8.38 -2.84 -0.05
N GLU A 122 8.64 -3.03 1.24
CA GLU A 122 9.96 -3.36 1.77
C GLU A 122 10.45 -4.72 1.25
N VAL A 123 9.56 -5.71 1.23
CA VAL A 123 9.87 -7.07 0.73
C VAL A 123 10.13 -7.04 -0.77
N GLY A 124 9.24 -6.41 -1.54
CA GLY A 124 9.40 -6.25 -2.99
C GLY A 124 10.66 -5.48 -3.34
N PHE A 125 10.98 -4.43 -2.58
CA PHE A 125 12.19 -3.64 -2.77
C PHE A 125 13.45 -4.48 -2.55
N VAL A 126 13.60 -5.14 -1.39
CA VAL A 126 14.77 -5.97 -1.08
C VAL A 126 14.95 -7.10 -2.09
N LEU A 127 13.85 -7.69 -2.56
CA LEU A 127 13.86 -8.73 -3.59
C LEU A 127 14.36 -8.21 -4.94
N LEU A 128 13.95 -7.01 -5.35
CA LEU A 128 14.27 -6.46 -6.67
C LEU A 128 15.59 -5.68 -6.72
N VAL A 129 16.17 -5.28 -5.59
CA VAL A 129 17.42 -4.54 -5.55
C VAL A 129 18.58 -5.29 -6.22
N PRO A 130 18.86 -6.58 -5.93
CA PRO A 130 19.93 -7.33 -6.63
C PRO A 130 19.75 -7.33 -8.15
N ILE A 131 18.48 -7.45 -8.61
CA ILE A 131 18.15 -7.41 -10.03
C ILE A 131 18.45 -6.04 -10.61
N ALA A 132 18.06 -4.95 -9.92
CA ALA A 132 18.32 -3.59 -10.37
C ALA A 132 19.82 -3.32 -10.53
N PHE A 133 20.65 -3.80 -9.59
CA PHE A 133 22.11 -3.68 -9.70
C PHE A 133 22.68 -4.52 -10.85
N THR A 134 22.25 -5.77 -10.99
CA THR A 134 22.67 -6.66 -12.10
C THR A 134 22.34 -6.04 -13.46
N VAL A 135 21.13 -5.48 -13.60
CA VAL A 135 20.71 -4.79 -14.83
C VAL A 135 21.55 -3.56 -15.07
N ALA A 136 21.72 -2.69 -14.08
CA ALA A 136 22.51 -1.46 -14.22
C ALA A 136 23.97 -1.75 -14.65
N ARG A 137 24.59 -2.81 -14.10
CA ARG A 137 25.95 -3.24 -14.49
C ARG A 137 25.99 -3.80 -15.92
N ARG A 138 25.14 -4.78 -16.25
CA ARG A 138 25.16 -5.45 -17.55
C ARG A 138 24.88 -4.52 -18.72
N THR A 139 24.04 -3.50 -18.49
CA THR A 139 23.61 -2.56 -19.54
C THR A 139 24.33 -1.22 -19.49
N VAL A 140 25.26 -1.04 -18.53
CA VAL A 140 25.97 0.23 -18.29
C VAL A 140 24.98 1.41 -18.15
N THR A 141 23.84 1.14 -17.53
CA THR A 141 22.77 2.13 -17.31
C THR A 141 22.85 2.71 -15.90
N SER A 142 22.59 4.01 -15.76
CA SER A 142 22.53 4.66 -14.43
C SER A 142 21.58 3.91 -13.48
N LEU A 143 22.02 3.68 -12.24
CA LEU A 143 21.19 3.03 -11.21
C LEU A 143 19.87 3.80 -10.95
N ILE A 144 19.85 5.13 -11.14
CA ILE A 144 18.63 5.94 -11.04
C ILE A 144 17.64 5.57 -12.15
N LEU A 145 18.10 5.33 -13.39
CA LEU A 145 17.22 4.94 -14.49
C LEU A 145 16.65 3.52 -14.35
N VAL A 146 17.26 2.69 -13.54
CA VAL A 146 16.82 1.32 -13.24
C VAL A 146 15.98 1.30 -11.95
N GLY A 147 16.53 1.83 -10.88
CA GLY A 147 15.97 1.72 -9.54
C GLY A 147 14.77 2.63 -9.28
N LEU A 148 14.80 3.89 -9.72
CA LEU A 148 13.70 4.82 -9.44
C LEU A 148 12.39 4.42 -10.13
N PRO A 149 12.34 3.96 -11.39
CA PRO A 149 11.12 3.39 -11.97
C PRO A 149 10.61 2.16 -11.22
N MET A 150 11.52 1.29 -10.78
CA MET A 150 11.17 0.10 -10.00
C MET A 150 10.47 0.46 -8.70
N VAL A 151 11.05 1.37 -7.91
CA VAL A 151 10.44 1.79 -6.63
C VAL A 151 9.16 2.59 -6.83
N ALA A 152 9.03 3.36 -7.92
CA ALA A 152 7.80 4.05 -8.27
C ALA A 152 6.65 3.05 -8.56
N GLY A 153 6.94 1.96 -9.29
CA GLY A 153 5.99 0.89 -9.53
C GLY A 153 5.53 0.20 -8.24
N LEU A 154 6.49 -0.15 -7.38
CA LEU A 154 6.22 -0.73 -6.06
C LEU A 154 5.35 0.19 -5.19
N SER A 155 5.69 1.48 -5.14
CA SER A 155 4.98 2.46 -4.29
C SER A 155 3.56 2.73 -4.77
N VAL A 156 3.34 2.86 -6.07
CA VAL A 156 2.00 3.03 -6.64
C VAL A 156 1.09 1.87 -6.25
N VAL A 157 1.58 0.64 -6.35
CA VAL A 157 0.78 -0.54 -5.95
C VAL A 157 0.57 -0.55 -4.43
N HIS A 158 1.61 -0.24 -3.64
CA HIS A 158 1.55 -0.18 -2.19
C HIS A 158 0.44 0.74 -1.68
N GLY A 159 0.32 1.94 -2.24
CA GLY A 159 -0.65 2.93 -1.76
C GLY A 159 -2.01 2.91 -2.44
N LEU A 160 -2.11 2.43 -3.69
CA LEU A 160 -3.34 2.61 -4.47
C LEU A 160 -4.08 1.31 -4.78
N VAL A 161 -3.38 0.17 -4.96
CA VAL A 161 -3.95 -1.01 -5.60
C VAL A 161 -4.21 -2.15 -4.60
N PRO A 162 -5.47 -2.51 -4.33
CA PRO A 162 -5.76 -3.78 -3.66
C PRO A 162 -5.22 -4.98 -4.50
N PRO A 163 -4.82 -6.09 -3.91
CA PRO A 163 -5.00 -6.49 -2.53
C PRO A 163 -3.90 -6.02 -1.56
N HIS A 164 -3.13 -4.98 -1.92
CA HIS A 164 -2.13 -4.48 -0.98
C HIS A 164 -2.80 -4.06 0.35
N PRO A 165 -2.28 -4.47 1.53
CA PRO A 165 -2.97 -4.31 2.81
C PRO A 165 -3.39 -2.89 3.14
N ALA A 166 -2.54 -1.89 2.84
CA ALA A 166 -2.88 -0.50 3.10
C ALA A 166 -4.08 -0.03 2.26
N ALA A 167 -4.06 -0.32 0.94
CA ALA A 167 -5.15 0.02 0.03
C ALA A 167 -6.45 -0.70 0.40
N LEU A 168 -6.36 -2.01 0.71
CA LEU A 168 -7.53 -2.81 1.07
C LEU A 168 -8.19 -2.32 2.36
N MET A 169 -7.39 -1.83 3.31
CA MET A 169 -7.93 -1.26 4.54
C MET A 169 -8.79 -0.02 4.28
N ALA A 170 -8.35 0.90 3.44
CA ALA A 170 -9.17 2.05 3.06
C ALA A 170 -10.45 1.60 2.35
N VAL A 171 -10.36 0.61 1.45
CA VAL A 171 -11.52 0.00 0.77
C VAL A 171 -12.52 -0.53 1.80
N THR A 172 -12.06 -1.27 2.80
CA THR A 172 -12.90 -1.82 3.87
C THR A 172 -13.56 -0.73 4.72
N ILE A 173 -12.80 0.29 5.12
CA ILE A 173 -13.28 1.40 5.95
C ILE A 173 -14.34 2.22 5.20
N PHE A 174 -14.13 2.51 3.92
CA PHE A 174 -15.08 3.23 3.08
C PHE A 174 -16.21 2.35 2.53
N LYS A 175 -16.21 1.04 2.79
CA LYS A 175 -17.15 0.05 2.22
C LYS A 175 -17.16 0.09 0.69
N ALA A 176 -16.02 0.31 0.07
CA ALA A 176 -15.85 0.33 -1.36
C ALA A 176 -15.82 -1.10 -1.93
N ASP A 177 -16.18 -1.22 -3.22
CA ASP A 177 -16.02 -2.49 -3.94
C ASP A 177 -14.55 -2.72 -4.30
N VAL A 178 -14.01 -3.86 -3.91
CA VAL A 178 -12.57 -4.19 -4.11
C VAL A 178 -12.21 -4.23 -5.58
N GLY A 179 -12.99 -4.93 -6.40
CA GLY A 179 -12.70 -5.08 -7.82
C GLY A 179 -12.81 -3.76 -8.58
N ARG A 180 -13.84 -2.94 -8.29
CA ARG A 180 -13.93 -1.59 -8.86
C ARG A 180 -12.77 -0.71 -8.42
N THR A 181 -12.37 -0.82 -7.16
CA THR A 181 -11.20 -0.08 -6.66
C THR A 181 -9.94 -0.52 -7.39
N ILE A 182 -9.71 -1.82 -7.61
CA ILE A 182 -8.57 -2.31 -8.41
C ILE A 182 -8.62 -1.69 -9.82
N PHE A 183 -9.77 -1.74 -10.48
CA PHE A 183 -9.92 -1.21 -11.83
C PHE A 183 -9.60 0.30 -11.89
N TYR A 184 -10.19 1.11 -11.01
CA TYR A 184 -9.92 2.54 -10.93
C TYR A 184 -8.48 2.85 -10.50
N ALA A 185 -7.95 2.08 -9.55
CA ALA A 185 -6.57 2.23 -9.10
C ALA A 185 -5.56 1.94 -10.21
N LEU A 186 -5.82 0.98 -11.08
CA LEU A 186 -4.98 0.74 -12.27
C LEU A 186 -5.08 1.88 -13.28
N LEU A 187 -6.29 2.41 -13.54
CA LEU A 187 -6.46 3.56 -14.42
C LEU A 187 -5.72 4.80 -13.93
N VAL A 188 -5.69 5.04 -12.63
CA VAL A 188 -4.96 6.14 -11.99
C VAL A 188 -3.48 5.81 -11.82
N GLY A 189 -3.18 4.62 -11.34
CA GLY A 189 -1.84 4.22 -10.91
C GLY A 189 -0.87 3.98 -12.06
N LEU A 190 -1.30 3.37 -13.17
CA LEU A 190 -0.41 3.12 -14.31
C LEU A 190 0.18 4.42 -14.90
N PRO A 191 -0.62 5.44 -15.27
CA PRO A 191 -0.06 6.69 -15.75
C PRO A 191 0.73 7.42 -14.66
N THR A 192 0.34 7.32 -13.38
CA THR A 192 1.08 7.88 -12.26
C THR A 192 2.47 7.24 -12.15
N ALA A 193 2.56 5.91 -12.20
CA ALA A 193 3.83 5.18 -12.15
C ALA A 193 4.76 5.55 -13.33
N VAL A 194 4.19 5.78 -14.52
CA VAL A 194 4.94 6.24 -15.69
C VAL A 194 5.54 7.62 -15.47
N ILE A 195 4.76 8.55 -14.92
CA ILE A 195 5.20 9.93 -14.69
C ILE A 195 6.26 9.98 -13.58
N ALA A 196 6.00 9.34 -12.44
CA ALA A 196 6.89 9.35 -11.29
C ALA A 196 8.13 8.45 -11.46
N GLY A 197 8.03 7.38 -12.24
CA GLY A 197 9.11 6.44 -12.50
C GLY A 197 9.92 6.82 -13.73
N PRO A 198 9.64 6.25 -14.91
CA PRO A 198 10.47 6.41 -16.11
C PRO A 198 10.70 7.86 -16.53
N LEU A 199 9.66 8.72 -16.49
CA LEU A 199 9.79 10.10 -16.95
C LEU A 199 10.59 10.93 -15.96
N TYR A 200 10.29 10.83 -14.67
CA TYR A 200 11.06 11.54 -13.64
C TYR A 200 12.48 11.01 -13.51
N ALA A 201 12.71 9.70 -13.62
CA ALA A 201 14.05 9.12 -13.63
C ALA A 201 14.92 9.68 -14.74
N LYS A 202 14.38 9.84 -15.97
CA LYS A 202 15.09 10.45 -17.09
C LYS A 202 15.47 11.90 -16.82
N LEU A 203 14.64 12.65 -16.10
CA LEU A 203 14.89 14.04 -15.75
C LEU A 203 15.97 14.19 -14.68
N ILE A 204 15.97 13.33 -13.66
CA ILE A 204 16.86 13.48 -12.50
C ILE A 204 18.20 12.73 -12.65
N ALA A 205 18.26 11.66 -13.44
CA ALA A 205 19.46 10.83 -13.60
C ALA A 205 20.72 11.61 -14.02
N PRO A 206 20.66 12.64 -14.89
CA PRO A 206 21.86 13.43 -15.22
C PRO A 206 22.44 14.22 -14.04
N HIS A 207 21.67 14.43 -12.98
CA HIS A 207 22.05 15.24 -11.82
C HIS A 207 22.49 14.39 -10.61
N ILE A 208 22.35 13.07 -10.67
CA ILE A 208 22.67 12.14 -9.57
C ILE A 208 23.60 11.05 -10.10
N HIS A 209 24.83 11.03 -9.59
CA HIS A 209 25.84 10.05 -9.99
C HIS A 209 26.05 9.07 -8.83
N LEU A 210 25.49 7.87 -8.94
CA LEU A 210 25.68 6.80 -7.97
C LEU A 210 26.76 5.85 -8.46
N SER A 211 27.70 5.51 -7.57
CA SER A 211 28.66 4.46 -7.82
C SER A 211 28.01 3.09 -7.61
N ILE A 212 28.05 2.23 -8.61
CA ILE A 212 27.52 0.86 -8.54
C ILE A 212 28.33 -0.01 -7.56
N ASP A 213 29.57 0.40 -7.25
CA ASP A 213 30.49 -0.35 -6.39
C ASP A 213 30.49 0.12 -4.93
N SER A 214 29.65 1.10 -4.57
CA SER A 214 29.59 1.65 -3.21
C SER A 214 28.36 1.15 -2.46
N GLY A 215 28.56 0.72 -1.19
CA GLY A 215 27.49 0.43 -0.24
C GLY A 215 27.15 -1.05 -0.09
N VAL A 216 25.98 -1.31 0.51
CA VAL A 216 25.43 -2.66 0.75
C VAL A 216 25.27 -3.45 -0.55
N ALA A 217 25.18 -2.76 -1.67
CA ALA A 217 25.06 -3.31 -3.02
C ALA A 217 26.24 -4.18 -3.46
N ALA A 218 27.47 -3.87 -3.05
CA ALA A 218 28.64 -4.68 -3.36
C ALA A 218 28.51 -6.13 -2.80
N GLN A 219 27.81 -6.29 -1.68
CA GLN A 219 27.59 -7.61 -1.06
C GLN A 219 26.62 -8.50 -1.82
N PHE A 220 25.71 -7.91 -2.65
CA PHE A 220 24.76 -8.69 -3.43
C PHE A 220 25.32 -9.18 -4.77
N VAL A 221 26.41 -8.62 -5.23
CA VAL A 221 26.98 -8.92 -6.54
C VAL A 221 27.87 -10.16 -6.54
N ASP A 222 28.61 -10.40 -5.44
CA ASP A 222 29.46 -11.59 -5.32
C ASP A 222 28.69 -12.91 -5.24
N HIS A 223 27.39 -12.86 -4.96
CA HIS A 223 26.54 -14.05 -4.88
C HIS A 223 25.85 -14.40 -6.19
N SER A 224 25.78 -13.47 -7.15
CA SER A 224 25.10 -13.71 -8.44
C SER A 224 25.93 -14.50 -9.45
N ASP A 225 27.27 -14.48 -9.32
CA ASP A 225 28.16 -15.24 -10.21
C ASP A 225 28.24 -16.73 -9.81
N ASN A 226 27.79 -17.11 -8.60
CA ASN A 226 27.76 -18.49 -8.12
C ASN A 226 26.34 -19.08 -8.02
N ALA A 227 25.29 -18.37 -8.46
CA ALA A 227 23.99 -18.97 -8.63
C ALA A 227 24.10 -19.96 -9.79
N GLU A 228 24.33 -21.26 -9.47
CA GLU A 228 24.00 -22.34 -10.38
C GLU A 228 22.70 -21.97 -11.07
N GLU A 229 22.57 -22.22 -12.38
CA GLU A 229 21.35 -22.05 -13.17
C GLU A 229 20.20 -22.84 -12.50
N GLN A 230 19.68 -22.33 -11.41
CA GLN A 230 18.41 -22.84 -10.88
C GLN A 230 17.39 -22.59 -11.97
N SER A 231 16.83 -23.69 -12.47
CA SER A 231 15.81 -23.59 -13.51
C SER A 231 14.67 -22.69 -12.99
N LEU A 232 14.57 -21.46 -13.51
CA LEU A 232 13.52 -20.52 -13.11
C LEU A 232 12.12 -21.08 -13.49
N PRO A 233 11.06 -20.70 -12.78
CA PRO A 233 9.70 -21.11 -13.15
C PRO A 233 9.31 -20.50 -14.50
N SER A 234 8.29 -21.08 -15.17
CA SER A 234 7.76 -20.51 -16.41
C SER A 234 7.19 -19.10 -16.16
N PHE A 235 7.55 -18.13 -17.02
CA PHE A 235 7.04 -16.76 -16.95
C PHE A 235 5.51 -16.70 -16.93
N ALA A 236 4.86 -17.41 -17.86
CA ALA A 236 3.41 -17.39 -17.98
C ALA A 236 2.73 -17.98 -16.72
N LEU A 237 3.28 -19.06 -16.18
CA LEU A 237 2.75 -19.70 -14.97
C LEU A 237 2.93 -18.81 -13.74
N THR A 238 4.09 -18.18 -13.62
CA THR A 238 4.37 -17.24 -12.52
C THR A 238 3.46 -16.02 -12.57
N LEU A 239 3.34 -15.40 -13.73
CA LEU A 239 2.47 -14.24 -13.95
C LEU A 239 1.01 -14.59 -13.67
N PHE A 240 0.53 -15.74 -14.16
CA PHE A 240 -0.82 -16.21 -13.89
C PHE A 240 -1.05 -16.46 -12.39
N THR A 241 -0.09 -17.08 -11.69
CA THR A 241 -0.18 -17.33 -10.25
C THR A 241 -0.33 -16.03 -9.45
N ILE A 242 0.45 -15.00 -9.80
CA ILE A 242 0.43 -13.70 -9.11
C ILE A 242 -0.87 -12.95 -9.39
N LEU A 243 -1.33 -12.97 -10.64
CA LEU A 243 -2.53 -12.23 -11.05
C LEU A 243 -3.83 -12.95 -10.72
N LEU A 244 -3.79 -14.25 -10.40
CA LEU A 244 -4.98 -15.05 -10.15
C LEU A 244 -5.92 -14.43 -9.09
N PRO A 245 -5.47 -14.01 -7.89
CA PRO A 245 -6.34 -13.34 -6.93
C PRO A 245 -6.99 -12.09 -7.50
N VAL A 246 -6.22 -11.24 -8.20
CA VAL A 246 -6.71 -10.00 -8.79
C VAL A 246 -7.80 -10.27 -9.83
N VAL A 247 -7.58 -11.26 -10.69
CA VAL A 247 -8.56 -11.67 -11.73
C VAL A 247 -9.84 -12.20 -11.07
N LEU A 248 -9.73 -13.02 -10.02
CA LEU A 248 -10.89 -13.53 -9.29
C LEU A 248 -11.70 -12.41 -8.64
N MET A 249 -11.04 -11.43 -7.99
CA MET A 249 -11.69 -10.27 -7.38
C MET A 249 -12.43 -9.41 -8.43
N LEU A 250 -11.81 -9.20 -9.59
CA LEU A 250 -12.46 -8.49 -10.71
C LEU A 250 -13.68 -9.24 -11.21
N ILE A 251 -13.61 -10.56 -11.38
CA ILE A 251 -14.75 -11.40 -11.79
C ILE A 251 -15.88 -11.29 -10.77
N GLY A 252 -15.58 -11.36 -9.47
CA GLY A 252 -16.57 -11.22 -8.40
C GLY A 252 -17.24 -9.85 -8.38
N SER A 253 -16.49 -8.78 -8.60
CA SER A 253 -17.03 -7.42 -8.69
C SER A 253 -18.03 -7.25 -9.85
N TRP A 254 -17.82 -7.96 -10.95
CA TRP A 254 -18.70 -7.91 -12.11
C TRP A 254 -19.72 -9.06 -12.17
N ALA A 255 -19.86 -9.84 -11.11
CA ALA A 255 -20.74 -11.01 -11.07
C ALA A 255 -22.20 -10.65 -11.47
N ASN A 256 -22.74 -9.53 -10.99
CA ASN A 256 -24.09 -9.07 -11.31
C ASN A 256 -24.27 -8.62 -12.76
N THR A 257 -23.17 -8.34 -13.47
CA THR A 257 -23.19 -8.03 -14.92
C THR A 257 -23.10 -9.32 -15.74
N ILE A 258 -22.38 -10.33 -15.21
CA ILE A 258 -22.15 -11.61 -15.89
C ILE A 258 -23.36 -12.53 -15.78
N SER A 259 -24.06 -12.51 -14.63
CA SER A 259 -25.19 -13.42 -14.38
C SER A 259 -26.28 -12.75 -13.52
N PRO A 260 -27.56 -13.19 -13.61
CA PRO A 260 -28.64 -12.63 -12.80
C PRO A 260 -28.36 -12.78 -11.29
N SER A 261 -28.62 -11.72 -10.53
CA SER A 261 -28.46 -11.72 -9.07
C SER A 261 -29.28 -12.83 -8.43
N GLY A 262 -28.65 -13.57 -7.48
CA GLY A 262 -29.27 -14.70 -6.78
C GLY A 262 -29.29 -16.02 -7.58
N SER A 263 -28.74 -16.07 -8.78
CA SER A 263 -28.53 -17.32 -9.48
C SER A 263 -27.34 -18.10 -8.85
N PRO A 264 -27.31 -19.44 -8.90
CA PRO A 264 -26.19 -20.23 -8.38
C PRO A 264 -24.83 -19.83 -8.97
N LEU A 265 -24.80 -19.43 -10.24
CA LEU A 265 -23.58 -18.91 -10.88
C LEU A 265 -23.19 -17.56 -10.29
N ASN A 266 -24.13 -16.65 -10.06
CA ASN A 266 -23.85 -15.34 -9.46
C ASN A 266 -23.26 -15.50 -8.04
N GLU A 267 -23.86 -16.34 -7.22
CA GLU A 267 -23.38 -16.62 -5.87
C GLU A 267 -21.98 -17.26 -5.89
N ALA A 268 -21.73 -18.18 -6.81
CA ALA A 268 -20.40 -18.77 -6.98
C ALA A 268 -19.35 -17.74 -7.42
N LEU A 269 -19.67 -16.83 -8.35
CA LEU A 269 -18.78 -15.75 -8.78
C LEU A 269 -18.47 -14.77 -7.64
N HIS A 270 -19.47 -14.41 -6.84
CA HIS A 270 -19.25 -13.58 -5.65
C HIS A 270 -18.38 -14.31 -4.62
N PHE A 271 -18.58 -15.60 -4.40
CA PHE A 271 -17.80 -16.38 -3.46
C PHE A 271 -16.32 -16.49 -3.86
N ILE A 272 -16.02 -16.89 -5.10
CA ILE A 272 -14.63 -17.02 -5.56
C ILE A 272 -13.93 -15.66 -5.72
N GLY A 273 -14.70 -14.59 -5.97
CA GLY A 273 -14.21 -13.23 -6.10
C GLY A 273 -14.14 -12.46 -4.79
N ASN A 274 -14.61 -13.06 -3.67
CA ASN A 274 -14.36 -12.50 -2.36
C ASN A 274 -12.83 -12.46 -2.10
N ASP A 275 -12.33 -11.37 -1.59
CA ASP A 275 -10.89 -11.12 -1.45
C ASP A 275 -10.15 -12.16 -0.59
N ASP A 276 -10.74 -12.61 0.54
CA ASP A 276 -10.17 -13.67 1.37
C ASP A 276 -10.07 -14.98 0.58
N ILE A 277 -11.13 -15.35 -0.16
CA ILE A 277 -11.20 -16.58 -0.93
C ILE A 277 -10.29 -16.52 -2.16
N ALA A 278 -10.28 -15.39 -2.87
CA ALA A 278 -9.43 -15.18 -4.04
C ALA A 278 -7.94 -15.29 -3.68
N LEU A 279 -7.53 -14.65 -2.56
CA LEU A 279 -6.16 -14.76 -2.05
C LEU A 279 -5.84 -16.19 -1.57
N PHE A 280 -6.76 -16.83 -0.88
CA PHE A 280 -6.58 -18.23 -0.43
C PHE A 280 -6.37 -19.18 -1.61
N ILE A 281 -7.18 -19.05 -2.67
CA ILE A 281 -7.01 -19.81 -3.92
C ILE A 281 -5.64 -19.51 -4.53
N GLY A 282 -5.24 -18.23 -4.60
CA GLY A 282 -3.93 -17.81 -5.13
C GLY A 282 -2.76 -18.41 -4.35
N VAL A 283 -2.83 -18.43 -3.03
CA VAL A 283 -1.80 -19.05 -2.16
C VAL A 283 -1.73 -20.56 -2.40
N LEU A 284 -2.86 -21.27 -2.37
CA LEU A 284 -2.88 -22.72 -2.65
C LEU A 284 -2.32 -23.03 -4.04
N PHE A 285 -2.69 -22.24 -5.04
CA PHE A 285 -2.17 -22.38 -6.39
C PHE A 285 -0.66 -22.11 -6.43
N SER A 286 -0.16 -21.14 -5.69
CA SER A 286 1.28 -20.84 -5.60
C SER A 286 2.06 -21.97 -4.93
N PHE A 287 1.50 -22.64 -3.92
CA PHE A 287 2.13 -23.81 -3.29
C PHE A 287 2.34 -24.95 -4.29
N ILE A 288 1.43 -25.11 -5.25
CA ILE A 288 1.56 -26.08 -6.32
C ILE A 288 2.55 -25.59 -7.38
N THR A 289 2.31 -24.43 -7.98
CA THR A 289 3.03 -23.92 -9.16
C THR A 289 4.44 -23.43 -8.86
N LEU A 290 4.60 -22.69 -7.77
CA LEU A 290 5.86 -22.11 -7.33
C LEU A 290 6.52 -22.92 -6.20
N GLY A 291 5.81 -23.90 -5.64
CA GLY A 291 6.31 -24.80 -4.61
C GLY A 291 6.62 -26.19 -5.14
N VAL A 292 5.59 -27.06 -5.18
CA VAL A 292 5.75 -28.49 -5.50
C VAL A 292 6.33 -28.69 -6.90
N MET A 293 5.83 -27.99 -7.91
CA MET A 293 6.36 -28.07 -9.28
C MET A 293 7.82 -27.60 -9.42
N ARG A 294 8.30 -26.85 -8.43
CA ARG A 294 9.69 -26.40 -8.32
C ARG A 294 10.58 -27.39 -7.52
N GLY A 295 10.00 -28.49 -7.05
CA GLY A 295 10.70 -29.52 -6.29
C GLY A 295 10.85 -29.19 -4.80
N PHE A 296 10.22 -28.13 -4.28
CA PHE A 296 10.26 -27.84 -2.86
C PHE A 296 9.49 -28.89 -2.05
N SER A 297 10.11 -29.32 -0.94
CA SER A 297 9.48 -30.23 -0.01
C SER A 297 8.30 -29.55 0.71
N ARG A 298 7.36 -30.34 1.20
CA ARG A 298 6.24 -29.83 2.03
C ARG A 298 6.75 -29.09 3.26
N HIS A 299 7.85 -29.54 3.85
CA HIS A 299 8.48 -28.87 4.99
C HIS A 299 9.05 -27.50 4.61
N THR A 300 9.67 -27.37 3.43
CA THR A 300 10.18 -26.11 2.91
C THR A 300 9.05 -25.11 2.67
N ILE A 301 7.94 -25.54 2.03
CA ILE A 301 6.76 -24.71 1.79
C ILE A 301 6.14 -24.26 3.12
N LEU A 302 6.04 -25.16 4.10
CA LEU A 302 5.57 -24.83 5.46
C LEU A 302 6.45 -23.77 6.11
N LYS A 303 7.79 -23.91 6.03
CA LYS A 303 8.73 -22.96 6.55
C LYS A 303 8.53 -21.56 5.91
N PHE A 304 8.45 -21.48 4.58
CA PHE A 304 8.20 -20.22 3.89
C PHE A 304 6.91 -19.54 4.36
N SER A 305 5.84 -20.33 4.55
CA SER A 305 4.56 -19.82 5.06
C SER A 305 4.64 -19.31 6.50
N GLN A 306 5.51 -19.89 7.33
CA GLN A 306 5.69 -19.47 8.73
C GLN A 306 6.59 -18.23 8.84
N ASP A 307 7.69 -18.18 8.09
CA ASP A 307 8.70 -17.12 8.16
C ASP A 307 8.13 -15.74 7.79
N CYS A 308 7.07 -15.68 6.98
CA CYS A 308 6.45 -14.42 6.57
C CYS A 308 5.44 -13.87 7.59
N LEU A 309 5.01 -14.64 8.59
CA LEU A 309 3.95 -14.21 9.52
C LEU A 309 4.44 -13.23 10.58
N ALA A 310 5.67 -13.37 11.07
CA ALA A 310 6.19 -12.52 12.13
C ALA A 310 6.28 -11.03 11.73
N PRO A 311 6.84 -10.65 10.57
CA PRO A 311 6.79 -9.26 10.09
C PRO A 311 5.37 -8.73 9.90
N THR A 312 4.45 -9.60 9.46
CA THR A 312 3.05 -9.29 9.21
C THR A 312 2.30 -8.89 10.48
N ALA A 313 2.61 -9.51 11.61
CA ALA A 313 1.94 -9.26 12.89
C ALA A 313 2.07 -7.81 13.34
N ALA A 314 3.24 -7.19 13.19
CA ALA A 314 3.46 -5.79 13.58
C ALA A 314 2.57 -4.82 12.77
N ILE A 315 2.47 -5.04 11.46
CA ILE A 315 1.63 -4.23 10.57
C ILE A 315 0.15 -4.41 10.93
N THR A 316 -0.28 -5.64 11.14
CA THR A 316 -1.66 -5.98 11.50
C THR A 316 -2.08 -5.27 12.81
N LEU A 317 -1.23 -5.27 13.83
CA LEU A 317 -1.49 -4.57 15.09
C LEU A 317 -1.63 -3.06 14.91
N LEU A 318 -0.80 -2.43 14.09
CA LEU A 318 -0.89 -1.00 13.79
C LEU A 318 -2.20 -0.65 13.06
N VAL A 319 -2.61 -1.48 12.12
CA VAL A 319 -3.88 -1.34 11.42
C VAL A 319 -5.05 -1.41 12.40
N GLY A 320 -5.05 -2.39 13.29
CA GLY A 320 -6.04 -2.52 14.34
C GLY A 320 -6.11 -1.28 15.24
N ALA A 321 -4.95 -0.78 15.68
CA ALA A 321 -4.87 0.42 16.51
C ALA A 321 -5.41 1.67 15.80
N GLY A 322 -5.11 1.84 14.51
CA GLY A 322 -5.64 2.93 13.69
C GLY A 322 -7.17 2.87 13.56
N ALA A 323 -7.72 1.68 13.35
CA ALA A 323 -9.16 1.47 13.30
C ALA A 323 -9.83 1.71 14.66
N GLY A 324 -9.19 1.32 15.77
CA GLY A 324 -9.62 1.63 17.12
C GLY A 324 -9.68 3.13 17.38
N PHE A 325 -8.65 3.89 16.97
CA PHE A 325 -8.65 5.35 17.03
C PHE A 325 -9.79 5.96 16.19
N GLY A 326 -9.98 5.48 14.96
CA GLY A 326 -11.07 5.90 14.08
C GLY A 326 -12.45 5.66 14.72
N ARG A 327 -12.64 4.53 15.39
CA ARG A 327 -13.90 4.22 16.10
C ARG A 327 -14.14 5.17 17.27
N ILE A 328 -13.13 5.51 18.06
CA ILE A 328 -13.24 6.54 19.11
C ILE A 328 -13.63 7.89 18.53
N LEU A 329 -13.05 8.31 17.39
CA LEU A 329 -13.46 9.55 16.70
C LEU A 329 -14.94 9.54 16.32
N MET A 330 -15.48 8.39 15.92
CA MET A 330 -16.90 8.23 15.59
C MET A 330 -17.77 8.34 16.85
N ASP A 331 -17.49 7.53 17.84
CA ASP A 331 -18.36 7.36 19.02
C ASP A 331 -18.25 8.55 19.99
N SER A 332 -17.16 9.34 19.94
CA SER A 332 -17.01 10.62 20.68
C SER A 332 -17.79 11.80 20.09
N GLY A 333 -18.40 11.63 18.91
CA GLY A 333 -19.09 12.72 18.20
C GLY A 333 -18.18 13.63 17.37
N VAL A 334 -16.86 13.47 17.44
CA VAL A 334 -15.90 14.24 16.63
C VAL A 334 -16.20 14.11 15.13
N SER A 335 -16.51 12.90 14.67
CA SER A 335 -16.84 12.65 13.28
C SER A 335 -18.04 13.49 12.80
N ASN A 336 -19.08 13.63 13.62
CA ASN A 336 -20.23 14.47 13.28
C ASN A 336 -19.85 15.96 13.18
N ALA A 337 -18.96 16.44 14.05
CA ALA A 337 -18.45 17.81 13.98
C ALA A 337 -17.62 18.04 12.70
N ILE A 338 -16.77 17.06 12.31
CA ILE A 338 -16.01 17.09 11.03
C ILE A 338 -16.97 17.14 9.84
N VAL A 339 -18.02 16.30 9.84
CA VAL A 339 -19.06 16.30 8.78
C VAL A 339 -19.71 17.68 8.63
N GLN A 340 -20.12 18.30 9.74
CA GLN A 340 -20.75 19.63 9.70
C GLN A 340 -19.82 20.70 9.11
N VAL A 341 -18.52 20.65 9.43
CA VAL A 341 -17.54 21.58 8.87
C VAL A 341 -17.27 21.29 7.39
N ALA A 342 -17.09 20.02 7.03
CA ALA A 342 -16.86 19.62 5.63
C ALA A 342 -18.01 20.05 4.72
N LEU A 343 -19.27 19.83 5.13
CA LEU A 343 -20.45 20.25 4.39
C LEU A 343 -20.56 21.78 4.24
N ARG A 344 -20.09 22.55 5.24
CA ARG A 344 -20.13 24.03 5.20
C ARG A 344 -18.95 24.66 4.47
N SER A 345 -17.78 24.03 4.51
CA SER A 345 -16.54 24.56 3.91
C SER A 345 -16.46 24.35 2.40
N HIS A 346 -17.35 23.56 1.82
CA HIS A 346 -17.35 23.18 0.39
C HIS A 346 -16.01 22.58 -0.09
N VAL A 347 -15.16 22.07 0.83
CA VAL A 347 -13.93 21.34 0.45
C VAL A 347 -14.32 20.02 -0.17
N PRO A 348 -13.90 19.74 -1.41
CA PRO A 348 -14.17 18.46 -2.04
C PRO A 348 -13.65 17.30 -1.17
N LEU A 349 -14.50 16.28 -0.96
CA LEU A 349 -14.19 15.19 -0.03
C LEU A 349 -12.94 14.40 -0.44
N LEU A 350 -12.67 14.27 -1.75
CA LEU A 350 -11.44 13.67 -2.26
C LEU A 350 -10.19 14.45 -1.81
N LEU A 351 -10.27 15.78 -1.88
CA LEU A 351 -9.16 16.65 -1.44
C LEU A 351 -8.97 16.58 0.08
N LEU A 352 -10.05 16.54 0.84
CA LEU A 352 -10.00 16.40 2.30
C LEU A 352 -9.34 15.07 2.70
N ALA A 353 -9.73 13.97 2.09
CA ALA A 353 -9.16 12.65 2.34
C ALA A 353 -7.66 12.62 2.03
N TRP A 354 -7.26 13.18 0.89
CA TRP A 354 -5.86 13.30 0.48
C TRP A 354 -5.07 14.19 1.45
N LEU A 355 -5.57 15.37 1.83
CA LEU A 355 -4.89 16.28 2.74
C LEU A 355 -4.67 15.65 4.12
N LEU A 356 -5.67 15.00 4.68
CA LEU A 356 -5.55 14.33 5.99
C LEU A 356 -4.53 13.21 5.94
N ALA A 357 -4.58 12.36 4.91
CA ALA A 357 -3.60 11.30 4.74
C ALA A 357 -2.18 11.87 4.54
N SER A 358 -2.05 12.97 3.80
CA SER A 358 -0.78 13.66 3.57
C SER A 358 -0.18 14.23 4.86
N LEU A 359 -0.97 14.92 5.67
CA LEU A 359 -0.52 15.46 6.96
C LEU A 359 -0.08 14.35 7.91
N LEU A 360 -0.88 13.27 8.00
CA LEU A 360 -0.54 12.12 8.82
C LEU A 360 0.71 11.41 8.32
N ARG A 361 0.89 11.28 7.00
CA ARG A 361 2.09 10.70 6.39
C ARG A 361 3.36 11.48 6.75
N LEU A 362 3.35 12.79 6.55
CA LEU A 362 4.47 13.67 6.91
C LEU A 362 4.85 13.55 8.38
N ALA A 363 3.85 13.36 9.21
CA ALA A 363 3.99 13.28 10.64
C ALA A 363 4.49 11.92 11.15
N THR A 364 3.87 10.83 10.67
CA THR A 364 4.10 9.47 11.20
C THR A 364 5.19 8.71 10.46
N GLY A 365 5.48 9.08 9.22
CA GLY A 365 6.41 8.36 8.34
C GLY A 365 5.88 7.03 7.83
N SER A 366 4.63 6.65 8.13
CA SER A 366 4.03 5.38 7.72
C SER A 366 2.83 5.58 6.81
N ALA A 367 2.89 5.09 5.59
CA ALA A 367 1.78 5.14 4.64
C ALA A 367 0.56 4.39 5.18
N THR A 368 0.76 3.21 5.76
CA THR A 368 -0.31 2.38 6.31
C THR A 368 -1.04 3.07 7.47
N VAL A 369 -0.29 3.68 8.41
CA VAL A 369 -0.87 4.43 9.54
C VAL A 369 -1.61 5.67 9.04
N ALA A 370 -1.01 6.42 8.12
CA ALA A 370 -1.62 7.62 7.55
C ALA A 370 -2.93 7.29 6.84
N MET A 371 -2.92 6.23 6.02
CA MET A 371 -4.09 5.80 5.25
C MET A 371 -5.23 5.32 6.14
N SER A 372 -4.94 4.45 7.13
CA SER A 372 -5.96 3.92 8.05
C SER A 372 -6.60 5.01 8.90
N THR A 373 -5.78 5.89 9.44
CA THR A 373 -6.25 6.99 10.30
C THR A 373 -7.05 8.00 9.48
N ALA A 374 -6.57 8.41 8.31
CA ALA A 374 -7.30 9.33 7.43
C ALA A 374 -8.63 8.74 6.96
N ALA A 375 -8.63 7.46 6.53
CA ALA A 375 -9.87 6.77 6.15
C ALA A 375 -10.86 6.72 7.30
N GLY A 376 -10.42 6.39 8.52
CA GLY A 376 -11.26 6.38 9.73
C GLY A 376 -11.88 7.75 10.03
N ILE A 377 -11.14 8.84 9.80
CA ILE A 377 -11.64 10.21 10.00
C ILE A 377 -12.65 10.61 8.91
N VAL A 378 -12.42 10.22 7.66
CA VAL A 378 -13.24 10.64 6.51
C VAL A 378 -14.46 9.75 6.30
N ALA A 379 -14.40 8.48 6.67
CA ALA A 379 -15.48 7.51 6.43
C ALA A 379 -16.85 7.93 6.95
N PRO A 380 -16.99 8.52 8.16
CA PRO A 380 -18.30 8.99 8.63
C PRO A 380 -18.93 10.05 7.72
N VAL A 381 -18.11 10.93 7.12
CA VAL A 381 -18.58 11.94 6.15
C VAL A 381 -19.05 11.25 4.87
N ALA A 382 -18.27 10.30 4.38
CA ALA A 382 -18.55 9.56 3.16
C ALA A 382 -19.81 8.68 3.27
N LEU A 383 -20.00 8.02 4.43
CA LEU A 383 -21.07 7.05 4.64
C LEU A 383 -22.43 7.68 5.01
N GLN A 384 -22.47 8.96 5.40
CA GLN A 384 -23.74 9.66 5.72
C GLN A 384 -24.55 10.09 4.48
N GLY A 385 -24.11 9.74 3.27
CA GLY A 385 -24.92 9.86 2.05
C GLY A 385 -25.17 11.26 1.53
N SER A 386 -24.62 12.31 2.14
CA SER A 386 -24.81 13.71 1.74
C SER A 386 -23.84 14.19 0.63
N VAL A 387 -22.84 13.37 0.29
CA VAL A 387 -21.84 13.70 -0.73
C VAL A 387 -21.77 12.57 -1.77
N LEU A 388 -22.06 12.88 -3.02
CA LEU A 388 -22.03 11.96 -4.18
C LEU A 388 -20.55 11.72 -4.62
N VAL A 389 -19.76 11.08 -3.76
CA VAL A 389 -18.40 10.63 -4.14
C VAL A 389 -18.33 9.13 -3.99
N ARG A 390 -17.82 8.45 -5.02
CA ARG A 390 -17.66 7.00 -4.98
C ARG A 390 -16.65 6.58 -3.90
N PRO A 391 -16.99 5.61 -3.04
CA PRO A 391 -16.09 5.11 -1.99
C PRO A 391 -14.74 4.63 -2.55
N GLU A 392 -14.73 4.05 -3.74
CA GLU A 392 -13.52 3.58 -4.42
C GLU A 392 -12.53 4.73 -4.67
N LEU A 393 -13.03 5.88 -5.12
CA LEU A 393 -12.20 7.06 -5.37
C LEU A 393 -11.69 7.71 -4.07
N LEU A 394 -12.47 7.61 -2.99
CA LEU A 394 -12.00 8.03 -1.66
C LEU A 394 -10.86 7.16 -1.17
N ALA A 395 -10.94 5.85 -1.35
CA ALA A 395 -9.85 4.94 -1.01
C ALA A 395 -8.57 5.29 -1.78
N ILE A 396 -8.68 5.54 -3.10
CA ILE A 396 -7.54 5.92 -3.95
C ILE A 396 -6.99 7.29 -3.57
N ALA A 397 -7.82 8.29 -3.31
CA ALA A 397 -7.36 9.63 -2.89
C ALA A 397 -6.65 9.58 -1.53
N THR A 398 -7.17 8.80 -0.57
CA THR A 398 -6.53 8.58 0.73
C THR A 398 -5.18 7.89 0.55
N GLY A 399 -5.14 6.87 -0.30
CA GLY A 399 -3.91 6.17 -0.66
C GLY A 399 -2.88 7.08 -1.31
N ALA A 400 -3.29 7.91 -2.25
CA ALA A 400 -2.42 8.92 -2.86
C ALA A 400 -1.83 9.87 -1.82
N GLY A 401 -2.63 10.36 -0.87
CA GLY A 401 -2.16 11.21 0.22
C GLY A 401 -1.16 10.51 1.14
N SER A 402 -1.36 9.23 1.41
CA SER A 402 -0.49 8.43 2.29
C SER A 402 0.91 8.17 1.74
N LEU A 403 1.15 8.45 0.47
CA LEU A 403 2.45 8.29 -0.18
C LEU A 403 3.29 9.57 -0.23
N ILE A 404 2.72 10.74 0.11
CA ILE A 404 3.41 12.01 -0.08
C ILE A 404 4.74 12.08 0.68
N PHE A 405 5.76 12.59 0.02
CA PHE A 405 7.03 13.05 0.57
C PHE A 405 7.62 12.16 1.68
N SER A 406 7.92 10.90 1.34
CA SER A 406 8.66 10.01 2.23
C SER A 406 10.01 10.64 2.60
N HIS A 407 10.30 10.77 3.90
CA HIS A 407 11.52 11.41 4.41
C HIS A 407 12.13 10.64 5.59
N VAL A 408 13.02 11.27 6.34
CA VAL A 408 13.85 10.61 7.37
C VAL A 408 13.08 9.92 8.52
N ASN A 409 11.77 10.10 8.63
CA ASN A 409 10.94 9.36 9.59
C ASN A 409 10.35 8.06 9.04
N ASP A 410 10.60 7.76 7.76
CA ASP A 410 10.05 6.62 7.02
C ASP A 410 11.09 5.51 6.83
N GLY A 411 10.70 4.27 7.10
CA GLY A 411 11.55 3.09 6.85
C GLY A 411 11.91 2.91 5.38
N GLY A 412 10.96 3.18 4.47
CA GLY A 412 11.19 3.11 3.02
C GLY A 412 12.26 4.12 2.54
N PHE A 413 12.29 5.31 3.14
CA PHE A 413 13.33 6.31 2.86
C PHE A 413 14.74 5.77 3.16
N TRP A 414 14.91 5.14 4.32
CA TRP A 414 16.21 4.59 4.72
C TRP A 414 16.59 3.36 3.90
N LEU A 415 15.63 2.50 3.56
CA LEU A 415 15.89 1.37 2.67
C LEU A 415 16.42 1.85 1.31
N VAL A 416 15.71 2.76 0.67
CA VAL A 416 16.12 3.30 -0.65
C VAL A 416 17.48 4.00 -0.54
N LYS A 417 17.70 4.78 0.52
CA LYS A 417 18.98 5.46 0.77
C LYS A 417 20.15 4.48 0.90
N GLU A 418 20.02 3.51 1.81
CA GLU A 418 21.14 2.63 2.15
C GLU A 418 21.45 1.66 1.01
N TYR A 419 20.43 1.05 0.40
CA TYR A 419 20.66 0.09 -0.67
C TYR A 419 21.21 0.73 -1.94
N PHE A 420 20.76 1.93 -2.29
CA PHE A 420 21.32 2.65 -3.47
C PHE A 420 22.58 3.45 -3.16
N GLY A 421 23.04 3.45 -1.91
CA GLY A 421 24.24 4.17 -1.48
C GLY A 421 24.13 5.68 -1.59
N MET A 422 22.92 6.22 -1.44
CA MET A 422 22.63 7.65 -1.57
C MET A 422 22.89 8.43 -0.29
N SER A 423 23.28 9.69 -0.41
CA SER A 423 23.17 10.67 0.68
C SER A 423 21.72 11.04 0.96
N ILE A 424 21.44 11.62 2.14
CA ILE A 424 20.09 12.10 2.47
C ILE A 424 19.58 13.11 1.42
N ALA A 425 20.44 14.00 0.95
CA ALA A 425 20.08 15.00 -0.05
C ALA A 425 19.72 14.37 -1.42
N GLU A 426 20.43 13.33 -1.85
CA GLU A 426 20.14 12.59 -3.07
C GLU A 426 18.85 11.79 -2.93
N THR A 427 18.61 11.16 -1.77
CA THR A 427 17.37 10.44 -1.49
C THR A 427 16.15 11.35 -1.50
N ILE A 428 16.27 12.56 -0.94
CA ILE A 428 15.20 13.57 -1.02
C ILE A 428 14.95 13.96 -2.48
N LYS A 429 16.00 14.24 -3.25
CA LYS A 429 15.87 14.63 -4.67
C LYS A 429 15.35 13.53 -5.57
N THR A 430 15.51 12.28 -5.21
CA THR A 430 15.06 11.12 -6.00
C THR A 430 13.77 10.52 -5.43
N TRP A 431 13.86 9.84 -4.31
CA TRP A 431 12.77 9.09 -3.70
C TRP A 431 11.65 9.99 -3.15
N SER A 432 11.98 11.00 -2.30
CA SER A 432 10.93 11.84 -1.70
C SER A 432 10.17 12.66 -2.75
N ILE A 433 10.84 13.13 -3.80
CA ILE A 433 10.19 13.82 -4.92
C ILE A 433 9.37 12.83 -5.76
N CYS A 434 9.86 11.62 -6.00
CA CYS A 434 9.11 10.56 -6.69
C CYS A 434 7.79 10.27 -5.96
N GLU A 435 7.82 10.06 -4.64
CA GLU A 435 6.65 9.87 -3.80
C GLU A 435 5.67 11.05 -3.85
N THR A 436 6.21 12.28 -3.85
CA THR A 436 5.40 13.50 -4.00
C THR A 436 4.71 13.55 -5.36
N ILE A 437 5.42 13.20 -6.44
CA ILE A 437 4.84 13.12 -7.79
C ILE A 437 3.74 12.06 -7.81
N ILE A 438 3.97 10.87 -7.24
CA ILE A 438 2.95 9.82 -7.14
C ILE A 438 1.70 10.37 -6.44
N SER A 439 1.86 10.97 -5.28
CA SER A 439 0.77 11.49 -4.47
C SER A 439 -0.08 12.53 -5.21
N VAL A 440 0.57 13.55 -5.78
CA VAL A 440 -0.13 14.67 -6.45
C VAL A 440 -0.75 14.21 -7.78
N VAL A 441 -0.02 13.45 -8.58
CA VAL A 441 -0.50 12.98 -9.89
C VAL A 441 -1.66 11.99 -9.72
N ALA A 442 -1.57 11.08 -8.74
CA ALA A 442 -2.67 10.16 -8.45
C ALA A 442 -3.92 10.92 -7.97
N LEU A 443 -3.78 11.96 -7.15
CA LEU A 443 -4.91 12.82 -6.77
C LEU A 443 -5.55 13.48 -8.00
N LEU A 444 -4.73 14.07 -8.88
CA LEU A 444 -5.23 14.75 -10.09
C LEU A 444 -5.98 13.78 -11.01
N PHE A 445 -5.45 12.57 -11.24
CA PHE A 445 -6.15 11.55 -12.01
C PHE A 445 -7.40 11.04 -11.31
N THR A 446 -7.39 10.94 -9.98
CA THR A 446 -8.58 10.54 -9.20
C THR A 446 -9.68 11.60 -9.31
N ILE A 447 -9.33 12.88 -9.23
CA ILE A 447 -10.28 13.98 -9.43
C ILE A 447 -10.80 13.97 -10.88
N ALA A 448 -9.92 13.82 -11.87
CA ALA A 448 -10.35 13.73 -13.27
C ALA A 448 -11.30 12.55 -13.50
N LEU A 449 -10.99 11.37 -12.91
CA LEU A 449 -11.84 10.19 -12.99
C LEU A 449 -13.21 10.44 -12.31
N SER A 450 -13.25 11.17 -11.20
CA SER A 450 -14.51 11.50 -10.50
C SER A 450 -15.48 12.38 -11.30
N LEU A 451 -15.02 13.00 -12.38
CA LEU A 451 -15.87 13.78 -13.28
C LEU A 451 -16.58 12.92 -14.35
N VAL A 452 -16.15 11.66 -14.49
CA VAL A 452 -16.62 10.75 -15.55
C VAL A 452 -17.44 9.57 -15.01
N VAL A 453 -17.20 9.19 -13.72
CA VAL A 453 -17.78 7.97 -13.13
C VAL A 453 -18.72 8.22 -11.96
#